data_71e377e900e1879900487adb169fa82e
#
_entry.id   71e377e900e1879900487adb169fa82e
#
_cell.length_a   1.000
_cell.length_b   1.000
_cell.length_c   1.000
_cell.angle_alpha   90.00
_cell.angle_beta   90.00
_cell.angle_gamma   90.00
#
_symmetry.space_group_name_H-M   'P 1'
#
loop_
_entity.id
_entity.type
_entity.pdbx_description
1 polymer ?
#
loop_
_entity_poly.entity_id
_entity_poly.type
_entity_poly.pdbx_seq_one_letter_code
_entity_poly.pdbx_strand_id
1 'polypeptide(L)'
;DFERYSGRLNYNVYPTKWFKTGLNLGVTRTVSNYSTSDSGNSSSYSNLTRFIRTMAPIYPVHKHDLETGAYLDANGKATTDPGEYIYDYEGTRLSNNGRDAIAETEFNQRELVRVNQTGHTYLTLTPVEGLNLTANYSINNIDYRRKVYENPYVGDGTAGPGRLNQMSTRTLTQTFNQLITYSKSIGNHNFDVLLGHENYSYKYEYLYGMKTQETVSGMYEFGNFVNISSLSSYTNTYKKEGYFGRIN
;
A
#
# COMPACT_ATOMS: atom_id res chain seq x y z
N ASP A 1 -6.96 7.59 9.73
CA ASP A 1 -7.38 8.44 8.60
C ASP A 1 -7.13 7.74 7.28
N PHE A 2 -8.00 8.01 6.30
CA PHE A 2 -7.88 7.52 4.94
C PHE A 2 -8.19 8.65 3.97
N GLU A 3 -7.26 8.90 3.05
CA GLU A 3 -7.43 9.90 1.99
C GLU A 3 -7.24 9.25 0.62
N ARG A 4 -8.08 9.63 -0.34
CA ARG A 4 -7.97 9.18 -1.71
C ARG A 4 -8.21 10.31 -2.70
N TYR A 5 -7.25 10.50 -3.58
CA TYR A 5 -7.33 11.41 -4.71
C TYR A 5 -7.23 10.61 -6.00
N SER A 6 -8.12 10.87 -6.96
CA SER A 6 -8.09 10.20 -8.27
C SER A 6 -8.44 11.15 -9.39
N GLY A 7 -7.71 11.00 -10.50
CA GLY A 7 -7.95 11.70 -11.74
C GLY A 7 -8.00 10.73 -12.91
N ARG A 8 -8.84 11.00 -13.89
CA ARG A 8 -8.94 10.21 -15.12
C ARG A 8 -9.12 11.10 -16.32
N LEU A 9 -8.39 10.79 -17.39
CA LEU A 9 -8.52 11.41 -18.71
C LEU A 9 -8.82 10.32 -19.74
N ASN A 10 -9.87 10.49 -20.52
CA ASN A 10 -10.22 9.63 -21.64
C ASN A 10 -10.35 10.50 -22.89
N TYR A 11 -9.58 10.16 -23.90
CA TYR A 11 -9.58 10.90 -25.15
C TYR A 11 -9.59 9.94 -26.32
N ASN A 12 -10.53 10.11 -27.26
CA ASN A 12 -10.64 9.33 -28.48
C ASN A 12 -10.74 10.27 -29.68
N VAL A 13 -9.97 10.01 -30.72
CA VAL A 13 -9.86 10.83 -31.90
C VAL A 13 -10.03 9.98 -33.15
N TYR A 14 -10.72 10.53 -34.11
CA TYR A 14 -10.99 9.98 -35.43
C TYR A 14 -10.50 10.98 -36.49
N PRO A 15 -9.18 11.11 -36.70
CA PRO A 15 -8.65 12.13 -37.60
C PRO A 15 -9.08 11.93 -39.03
N THR A 16 -9.32 10.67 -39.46
CA THR A 16 -9.81 10.28 -40.76
C THR A 16 -10.73 9.07 -40.63
N LYS A 17 -11.41 8.72 -41.72
CA LYS A 17 -12.31 7.53 -41.75
C LYS A 17 -11.55 6.20 -41.59
N TRP A 18 -10.29 6.16 -41.93
CA TRP A 18 -9.41 4.97 -41.88
C TRP A 18 -8.47 4.94 -40.69
N PHE A 19 -8.47 5.98 -39.84
CA PHE A 19 -7.57 6.07 -38.69
C PHE A 19 -8.32 6.46 -37.40
N LYS A 20 -8.14 5.67 -36.35
CA LYS A 20 -8.68 5.92 -35.00
C LYS A 20 -7.54 5.79 -33.98
N THR A 21 -7.56 6.62 -32.96
CA THR A 21 -6.65 6.52 -31.84
C THR A 21 -7.32 6.97 -30.56
N GLY A 22 -6.84 6.47 -29.44
CA GLY A 22 -7.34 6.89 -28.14
C GLY A 22 -6.28 6.76 -27.06
N LEU A 23 -6.49 7.54 -25.99
CA LEU A 23 -5.65 7.61 -24.82
C LEU A 23 -6.53 7.61 -23.57
N ASN A 24 -6.28 6.66 -22.66
CA ASN A 24 -6.93 6.60 -21.35
C ASN A 24 -5.82 6.68 -20.30
N LEU A 25 -5.87 7.70 -19.46
CA LEU A 25 -4.93 7.87 -18.34
C LEU A 25 -5.72 7.88 -17.04
N GLY A 26 -5.16 7.23 -16.03
CA GLY A 26 -5.71 7.25 -14.68
C GLY A 26 -4.59 7.37 -13.66
N VAL A 27 -4.80 8.19 -12.64
CA VAL A 27 -3.93 8.27 -11.48
C VAL A 27 -4.79 8.22 -10.22
N THR A 28 -4.36 7.42 -9.26
CA THR A 28 -4.98 7.38 -7.93
C THR A 28 -3.89 7.38 -6.89
N ARG A 29 -3.97 8.29 -5.93
CA ARG A 29 -3.12 8.32 -4.74
C ARG A 29 -3.98 8.07 -3.52
N THR A 30 -3.57 7.12 -2.68
CA THR A 30 -4.18 6.87 -1.38
C THR A 30 -3.13 7.03 -0.29
N VAL A 31 -3.54 7.65 0.82
CA VAL A 31 -2.78 7.73 2.06
C VAL A 31 -3.64 7.12 3.16
N SER A 32 -3.04 6.30 4.00
CA SER A 32 -3.76 5.59 5.05
C SER A 32 -2.88 5.45 6.29
N ASN A 33 -3.44 5.82 7.45
CA ASN A 33 -2.81 5.73 8.76
C ASN A 33 -3.62 4.76 9.62
N TYR A 34 -3.63 3.47 9.26
CA TYR A 34 -4.41 2.49 10.00
C TYR A 34 -3.52 1.46 10.71
N SER A 35 -4.06 0.94 11.79
CA SER A 35 -3.41 0.00 12.69
C SER A 35 -3.62 -1.47 12.26
N THR A 36 -3.41 -1.83 11.00
CA THR A 36 -3.50 -3.24 10.62
C THR A 36 -2.15 -3.92 10.74
N SER A 37 -2.12 -5.11 11.33
CA SER A 37 -0.97 -5.97 11.22
C SER A 37 -0.82 -6.43 9.76
N ASP A 38 0.32 -6.18 9.16
CA ASP A 38 0.60 -6.60 7.79
C ASP A 38 0.57 -8.11 7.55
N SER A 39 0.67 -8.87 8.59
CA SER A 39 0.74 -10.32 8.50
C SER A 39 -0.63 -11.01 8.41
N GLY A 40 -1.73 -10.25 8.51
CA GLY A 40 -3.06 -10.86 8.69
C GLY A 40 -3.14 -11.75 9.93
N ASN A 41 -2.09 -11.75 10.75
CA ASN A 41 -1.98 -12.61 11.91
C ASN A 41 -2.84 -12.07 13.04
N SER A 42 -3.91 -12.77 13.34
CA SER A 42 -4.81 -12.46 14.46
C SER A 42 -4.11 -12.50 15.84
N SER A 43 -2.89 -13.03 15.90
CA SER A 43 -2.08 -13.09 17.12
C SER A 43 -1.18 -11.88 17.35
N SER A 44 -1.05 -10.96 16.38
CA SER A 44 -0.24 -9.75 16.55
C SER A 44 -0.81 -8.80 17.59
N TYR A 45 0.03 -8.28 18.47
CA TYR A 45 -0.35 -7.26 19.46
C TYR A 45 -0.73 -5.92 18.83
N SER A 46 -0.33 -5.65 17.61
CA SER A 46 -0.79 -4.47 16.86
C SER A 46 -2.24 -4.58 16.36
N ASN A 47 -2.91 -5.71 16.58
CA ASN A 47 -4.32 -5.90 16.26
C ASN A 47 -5.19 -5.39 17.42
N LEU A 48 -5.86 -4.24 17.23
CA LEU A 48 -6.72 -3.62 18.24
C LEU A 48 -7.86 -4.54 18.69
N THR A 49 -8.45 -5.33 17.79
CA THR A 49 -9.51 -6.27 18.15
C THR A 49 -9.01 -7.35 19.11
N ARG A 50 -7.81 -7.87 18.88
CA ARG A 50 -7.16 -8.80 19.81
C ARG A 50 -6.90 -8.10 21.14
N PHE A 51 -6.36 -6.89 21.14
CA PHE A 51 -6.03 -6.15 22.33
C PHE A 51 -7.28 -5.95 23.22
N ILE A 52 -8.38 -5.46 22.67
CA ILE A 52 -9.66 -5.28 23.37
C ILE A 52 -10.16 -6.57 23.99
N ARG A 53 -9.97 -7.70 23.32
CA ARG A 53 -10.45 -9.03 23.81
C ARG A 53 -9.54 -9.64 24.88
N THR A 54 -8.28 -9.24 24.95
CA THR A 54 -7.29 -9.86 25.83
C THR A 54 -6.84 -8.95 26.99
N MET A 55 -7.13 -7.65 26.92
CA MET A 55 -6.88 -6.74 28.04
C MET A 55 -7.94 -6.94 29.11
N ALA A 56 -7.51 -7.20 30.33
CA ALA A 56 -8.42 -7.30 31.44
C ALA A 56 -8.97 -5.92 31.83
N PRO A 57 -10.29 -5.78 32.09
CA PRO A 57 -10.91 -4.48 32.38
C PRO A 57 -10.43 -3.84 33.69
N ILE A 58 -9.69 -4.57 34.50
CA ILE A 58 -9.06 -4.06 35.73
C ILE A 58 -7.87 -3.13 35.46
N TYR A 59 -7.26 -3.21 34.26
CA TYR A 59 -6.12 -2.37 33.92
C TYR A 59 -6.58 -1.01 33.39
N PRO A 60 -6.27 0.08 34.07
CA PRO A 60 -6.65 1.41 33.63
C PRO A 60 -5.81 1.86 32.42
N VAL A 61 -6.33 2.84 31.70
CA VAL A 61 -5.60 3.49 30.60
C VAL A 61 -4.51 4.44 31.13
N HIS A 62 -4.87 5.18 32.17
CA HIS A 62 -3.96 6.15 32.78
C HIS A 62 -3.63 5.75 34.21
N LYS A 63 -2.42 6.11 34.65
CA LYS A 63 -2.03 5.90 36.05
C LYS A 63 -2.88 6.74 36.99
N HIS A 64 -3.24 6.15 38.10
CA HIS A 64 -3.95 6.83 39.17
C HIS A 64 -3.42 6.37 40.53
N ASP A 65 -3.58 7.23 41.51
CA ASP A 65 -3.31 6.94 42.91
C ASP A 65 -4.32 5.90 43.42
N LEU A 66 -3.84 4.82 44.01
CA LEU A 66 -4.65 3.69 44.44
C LEU A 66 -5.52 3.99 45.70
N GLU A 67 -5.15 5.01 46.49
CA GLU A 67 -5.86 5.36 47.70
C GLU A 67 -6.95 6.42 47.42
N THR A 68 -6.60 7.42 46.62
CA THR A 68 -7.48 8.56 46.32
C THR A 68 -8.25 8.44 45.00
N GLY A 69 -7.77 7.57 44.07
CA GLY A 69 -8.33 7.45 42.72
C GLY A 69 -7.99 8.63 41.81
N ALA A 70 -7.15 9.56 42.23
CA ALA A 70 -6.76 10.72 41.43
C ALA A 70 -5.78 10.32 40.31
N TYR A 71 -5.96 10.89 39.10
CA TYR A 71 -4.99 10.69 38.02
C TYR A 71 -3.63 11.34 38.33
N LEU A 72 -2.55 10.74 37.81
CA LEU A 72 -1.19 11.17 38.08
C LEU A 72 -0.55 11.82 36.85
N ASP A 73 0.24 12.87 37.11
CA ASP A 73 1.13 13.49 36.14
C ASP A 73 2.47 12.72 36.04
N ALA A 74 3.38 13.18 35.14
CA ALA A 74 4.71 12.60 34.94
C ALA A 74 5.59 12.60 36.20
N ASN A 75 5.29 13.42 37.19
CA ASN A 75 6.01 13.50 38.47
C ASN A 75 5.36 12.64 39.57
N GLY A 76 4.27 11.93 39.23
CA GLY A 76 3.50 11.15 40.20
C GLY A 76 2.61 11.96 41.11
N LYS A 77 2.31 13.23 40.76
CA LYS A 77 1.44 14.11 41.50
C LYS A 77 0.03 14.04 40.96
N ALA A 78 -0.96 14.11 41.84
CA ALA A 78 -2.35 14.17 41.46
C ALA A 78 -2.66 15.41 40.59
N THR A 79 -3.32 15.17 39.44
CA THR A 79 -3.73 16.20 38.49
C THR A 79 -5.17 16.01 38.04
N THR A 80 -5.82 17.08 37.66
CA THR A 80 -7.15 17.09 37.04
C THR A 80 -7.11 17.53 35.57
N ASP A 81 -5.90 17.85 35.07
CA ASP A 81 -5.70 18.22 33.66
C ASP A 81 -5.52 16.95 32.81
N PRO A 82 -6.44 16.63 31.88
CA PRO A 82 -6.31 15.47 31.03
C PRO A 82 -5.04 15.47 30.14
N GLY A 83 -4.47 16.66 29.85
CA GLY A 83 -3.23 16.78 29.08
C GLY A 83 -1.97 16.34 29.83
N GLU A 84 -2.07 16.20 31.17
CA GLU A 84 -0.97 15.75 32.02
C GLU A 84 -1.06 14.26 32.39
N TYR A 85 -2.16 13.57 32.06
CA TYR A 85 -2.35 12.17 32.41
C TYR A 85 -1.30 11.29 31.73
N ILE A 86 -0.60 10.48 32.52
CA ILE A 86 0.36 9.50 31.98
C ILE A 86 -0.32 8.14 31.77
N TYR A 87 0.07 7.43 30.71
CA TYR A 87 -0.44 6.10 30.42
C TYR A 87 0.08 5.05 31.40
N ASP A 88 -0.81 4.10 31.75
CA ASP A 88 -0.47 2.99 32.63
C ASP A 88 -0.08 1.75 31.82
N TYR A 89 1.21 1.60 31.49
CA TYR A 89 1.77 0.43 30.81
C TYR A 89 2.91 -0.23 31.58
N GLU A 90 3.29 0.34 32.72
CA GLU A 90 4.35 -0.18 33.58
C GLU A 90 3.81 -1.25 34.56
N GLY A 91 4.75 -1.94 35.21
CA GLY A 91 4.43 -2.98 36.17
C GLY A 91 4.16 -4.35 35.56
N THR A 92 3.96 -5.35 36.42
CA THR A 92 3.70 -6.73 36.00
C THR A 92 2.20 -6.96 35.89
N ARG A 93 1.75 -7.38 34.72
CA ARG A 93 0.37 -7.72 34.44
C ARG A 93 0.22 -9.19 34.08
N LEU A 94 -0.92 -9.79 34.38
CA LEU A 94 -1.22 -11.19 34.03
C LEU A 94 -1.33 -11.41 32.51
N SER A 95 -1.75 -10.38 31.78
CA SER A 95 -1.83 -10.39 30.32
C SER A 95 -1.44 -9.04 29.74
N ASN A 96 -0.89 -9.03 28.52
CA ASN A 96 -0.48 -7.81 27.79
C ASN A 96 0.47 -6.92 28.60
N ASN A 97 1.46 -7.54 29.27
CA ASN A 97 2.49 -6.82 30.02
C ASN A 97 3.25 -5.84 29.14
N GLY A 98 3.47 -4.60 29.62
CA GLY A 98 4.14 -3.55 28.87
C GLY A 98 3.33 -3.04 27.65
N ARG A 99 1.99 -3.21 27.65
CA ARG A 99 1.12 -2.84 26.54
C ARG A 99 0.01 -1.90 26.99
N ASP A 100 -0.22 -0.89 26.17
CA ASP A 100 -1.40 -0.02 26.25
C ASP A 100 -1.82 0.35 24.83
N ALA A 101 -3.02 -0.05 24.39
CA ALA A 101 -3.45 0.14 23.00
C ALA A 101 -3.63 1.61 22.64
N ILE A 102 -4.02 2.45 23.61
CA ILE A 102 -4.25 3.88 23.38
C ILE A 102 -2.89 4.57 23.29
N ALA A 103 -2.00 4.35 24.25
CA ALA A 103 -0.64 4.87 24.23
C ALA A 103 0.13 4.43 22.96
N GLU A 104 0.02 3.13 22.58
CA GLU A 104 0.65 2.65 21.35
C GLU A 104 0.07 3.29 20.09
N THR A 105 -1.22 3.58 20.08
CA THR A 105 -1.86 4.25 18.93
C THR A 105 -1.43 5.71 18.82
N GLU A 106 -1.21 6.37 19.93
CA GLU A 106 -0.81 7.76 19.99
C GLU A 106 0.69 7.97 19.71
N PHE A 107 1.54 7.12 20.30
CA PHE A 107 2.99 7.26 20.19
C PHE A 107 3.57 6.64 18.94
N ASN A 108 2.92 5.62 18.37
CA ASN A 108 3.36 4.97 17.14
C ASN A 108 2.84 5.72 15.92
N GLN A 109 3.64 5.72 14.85
CA GLN A 109 3.22 6.27 13.58
C GLN A 109 3.20 5.20 12.49
N ARG A 110 2.14 5.20 11.70
CA ARG A 110 1.98 4.32 10.56
C ARG A 110 1.47 5.13 9.38
N GLU A 111 2.22 5.12 8.31
CA GLU A 111 1.85 5.76 7.06
C GLU A 111 1.99 4.76 5.93
N LEU A 112 0.96 4.70 5.11
CA LEU A 112 0.90 3.87 3.94
C LEU A 112 0.46 4.73 2.77
N VAL A 113 1.34 4.92 1.80
CA VAL A 113 1.07 5.67 0.58
C VAL A 113 1.08 4.71 -0.59
N ARG A 114 0.01 4.73 -1.38
CA ARG A 114 -0.07 3.98 -2.63
C ARG A 114 -0.41 4.93 -3.77
N VAL A 115 0.39 4.89 -4.82
CA VAL A 115 0.14 5.60 -6.07
C VAL A 115 -0.06 4.57 -7.18
N ASN A 116 -1.20 4.61 -7.82
CA ASN A 116 -1.51 3.77 -8.98
C ASN A 116 -1.67 4.65 -10.21
N GLN A 117 -0.88 4.37 -11.24
CA GLN A 117 -0.86 5.07 -12.52
C GLN A 117 -1.19 4.08 -13.62
N THR A 118 -2.26 4.32 -14.35
CA THR A 118 -2.70 3.47 -15.46
C THR A 118 -2.69 4.28 -16.75
N GLY A 119 -2.20 3.67 -17.80
CA GLY A 119 -2.23 4.24 -19.14
C GLY A 119 -2.64 3.19 -20.15
N HIS A 120 -3.50 3.55 -21.07
CA HIS A 120 -3.85 2.73 -22.22
C HIS A 120 -3.96 3.61 -23.45
N THR A 121 -3.30 3.22 -24.52
CA THR A 121 -3.41 3.87 -25.83
C THR A 121 -3.63 2.82 -26.92
N TYR A 122 -4.34 3.20 -27.94
CA TYR A 122 -4.54 2.35 -29.11
C TYR A 122 -4.45 3.15 -30.40
N LEU A 123 -4.03 2.45 -31.44
CA LEU A 123 -4.04 2.90 -32.83
C LEU A 123 -4.80 1.86 -33.64
N THR A 124 -5.78 2.27 -34.43
CA THR A 124 -6.47 1.39 -35.38
C THR A 124 -6.42 2.01 -36.77
N LEU A 125 -5.93 1.25 -37.73
CA LEU A 125 -5.93 1.57 -39.16
C LEU A 125 -6.91 0.66 -39.87
N THR A 126 -7.74 1.25 -40.72
CA THR A 126 -8.71 0.53 -41.62
C THR A 126 -8.34 0.83 -43.05
N PRO A 127 -7.28 0.19 -43.61
CA PRO A 127 -6.77 0.51 -44.95
C PRO A 127 -7.72 0.15 -46.06
N VAL A 128 -8.53 -0.88 -45.88
CA VAL A 128 -9.62 -1.31 -46.78
C VAL A 128 -10.83 -1.74 -45.99
N GLU A 129 -11.98 -1.74 -46.57
CA GLU A 129 -13.22 -2.15 -45.91
C GLU A 129 -13.11 -3.59 -45.38
N GLY A 130 -13.47 -3.78 -44.09
CA GLY A 130 -13.40 -5.03 -43.37
C GLY A 130 -12.07 -5.35 -42.76
N LEU A 131 -10.95 -4.72 -43.13
CA LEU A 131 -9.62 -4.96 -42.58
C LEU A 131 -9.27 -3.90 -41.52
N ASN A 132 -9.04 -4.33 -40.26
CA ASN A 132 -8.53 -3.45 -39.22
C ASN A 132 -7.18 -3.97 -38.69
N LEU A 133 -6.24 -3.06 -38.58
CA LEU A 133 -4.93 -3.26 -37.94
C LEU A 133 -4.93 -2.45 -36.66
N THR A 134 -4.87 -3.12 -35.50
CA THR A 134 -4.94 -2.46 -34.21
C THR A 134 -3.66 -2.75 -33.41
N ALA A 135 -3.05 -1.70 -32.88
CA ALA A 135 -1.98 -1.80 -31.88
C ALA A 135 -2.48 -1.18 -30.57
N ASN A 136 -2.36 -1.92 -29.47
CA ASN A 136 -2.72 -1.48 -28.12
C ASN A 136 -1.48 -1.51 -27.22
N TYR A 137 -1.31 -0.48 -26.43
CA TYR A 137 -0.30 -0.44 -25.38
C TYR A 137 -0.96 -0.06 -24.06
N SER A 138 -0.71 -0.88 -23.06
CA SER A 138 -1.19 -0.66 -21.68
C SER A 138 -0.02 -0.65 -20.71
N ILE A 139 -0.05 0.26 -19.77
CA ILE A 139 0.89 0.37 -18.67
C ILE A 139 0.14 0.51 -17.36
N ASN A 140 0.58 -0.22 -16.35
CA ASN A 140 0.13 -0.07 -14.97
C ASN A 140 1.34 -0.01 -14.06
N ASN A 141 1.53 1.11 -13.36
CA ASN A 141 2.58 1.32 -12.39
C ASN A 141 1.95 1.53 -11.02
N ILE A 142 2.31 0.69 -10.07
CA ILE A 142 1.88 0.78 -8.68
C ILE A 142 3.12 0.99 -7.82
N ASP A 143 3.21 2.18 -7.21
CA ASP A 143 4.19 2.50 -6.19
C ASP A 143 3.51 2.41 -4.82
N TYR A 144 4.08 1.62 -3.92
CA TYR A 144 3.61 1.43 -2.57
C TYR A 144 4.75 1.74 -1.60
N ARG A 145 4.49 2.60 -0.63
CA ARG A 145 5.43 2.96 0.44
C ARG A 145 4.74 2.79 1.76
N ARG A 146 5.43 2.15 2.67
CA ARG A 146 4.99 1.98 4.06
C ARG A 146 6.10 2.46 4.98
N LYS A 147 5.73 3.29 5.95
CA LYS A 147 6.56 3.72 7.07
C LYS A 147 5.85 3.32 8.37
N VAL A 148 6.54 2.61 9.25
CA VAL A 148 6.04 2.24 10.57
C VAL A 148 7.11 2.60 11.59
N TYR A 149 6.74 3.48 12.49
CA TYR A 149 7.51 3.82 13.68
C TYR A 149 6.82 3.23 14.91
N GLU A 150 7.59 2.60 15.76
CA GLU A 150 7.18 2.07 17.05
C GLU A 150 8.05 2.71 18.12
N ASN A 151 7.39 3.33 19.09
CA ASN A 151 8.00 4.14 20.12
C ASN A 151 8.86 3.30 21.12
N PRO A 152 9.80 3.93 21.85
CA PRO A 152 10.67 3.22 22.80
C PRO A 152 10.02 2.95 24.16
N TYR A 153 8.80 3.47 24.43
CA TYR A 153 8.23 3.49 25.78
C TYR A 153 7.27 2.35 26.04
N VAL A 154 6.43 1.99 25.06
CA VAL A 154 5.37 1.00 25.19
C VAL A 154 5.25 0.15 23.93
N GLY A 155 5.00 -1.15 24.09
CA GLY A 155 4.77 -2.06 23.00
C GLY A 155 6.03 -2.66 22.37
N ASP A 156 5.96 -3.00 21.09
CA ASP A 156 7.00 -3.78 20.40
C ASP A 156 8.29 -2.98 20.15
N GLY A 157 8.26 -1.65 20.23
CA GLY A 157 9.41 -0.79 20.04
C GLY A 157 10.36 -0.74 21.25
N THR A 158 9.91 -1.20 22.42
CA THR A 158 10.70 -1.16 23.67
C THR A 158 11.93 -2.07 23.64
N ALA A 159 11.86 -3.17 22.89
CA ALA A 159 12.97 -4.14 22.80
C ALA A 159 14.22 -3.58 22.12
N GLY A 160 14.10 -2.50 21.34
CA GLY A 160 15.25 -1.86 20.68
C GLY A 160 15.10 -0.35 20.68
N PRO A 161 15.17 0.36 21.80
CA PRO A 161 14.68 1.70 22.11
C PRO A 161 14.19 2.52 20.89
N GLY A 162 12.93 2.32 20.49
CA GLY A 162 12.37 2.82 19.24
C GLY A 162 12.75 1.97 18.02
N ARG A 163 11.81 1.77 17.13
CA ARG A 163 11.96 0.98 15.89
C ARG A 163 11.31 1.67 14.72
N LEU A 164 12.07 1.83 13.64
CA LEU A 164 11.56 2.33 12.37
C LEU A 164 11.73 1.27 11.29
N ASN A 165 10.64 0.93 10.62
CA ASN A 165 10.71 0.16 9.40
C ASN A 165 10.09 0.92 8.21
N GLN A 166 10.74 0.80 7.07
CA GLN A 166 10.27 1.37 5.81
C GLN A 166 10.31 0.29 4.74
N MET A 167 9.25 0.24 3.94
CA MET A 167 9.13 -0.64 2.79
C MET A 167 8.70 0.16 1.57
N SER A 168 9.36 -0.09 0.46
CA SER A 168 8.97 0.45 -0.84
C SER A 168 8.85 -0.70 -1.82
N THR A 169 7.72 -0.76 -2.52
CA THR A 169 7.56 -1.68 -3.64
C THR A 169 7.08 -0.93 -4.86
N ARG A 170 7.57 -1.34 -6.01
CA ARG A 170 7.12 -0.86 -7.30
C ARG A 170 6.75 -2.02 -8.19
N THR A 171 5.52 -2.01 -8.71
CA THR A 171 5.04 -3.00 -9.67
C THR A 171 4.77 -2.30 -10.99
N LEU A 172 5.52 -2.66 -12.02
CA LEU A 172 5.33 -2.17 -13.38
C LEU A 172 4.86 -3.31 -14.27
N THR A 173 3.66 -3.17 -14.83
CA THR A 173 3.09 -4.09 -15.81
C THR A 173 2.89 -3.37 -17.12
N GLN A 174 3.35 -3.98 -18.22
CA GLN A 174 3.22 -3.46 -19.57
C GLN A 174 2.67 -4.56 -20.46
N THR A 175 1.69 -4.21 -21.28
CA THR A 175 1.12 -5.11 -22.29
C THR A 175 1.11 -4.38 -23.63
N PHE A 176 1.68 -5.00 -24.64
CA PHE A 176 1.61 -4.54 -26.00
C PHE A 176 1.00 -5.64 -26.86
N ASN A 177 -0.09 -5.35 -27.55
CA ASN A 177 -0.69 -6.30 -28.47
C ASN A 177 -0.97 -5.67 -29.85
N GLN A 178 -0.89 -6.49 -30.86
CA GLN A 178 -1.17 -6.17 -32.23
C GLN A 178 -2.23 -7.16 -32.74
N LEU A 179 -3.28 -6.62 -33.34
CA LEU A 179 -4.42 -7.39 -33.82
C LEU A 179 -4.64 -7.07 -35.30
N ILE A 180 -4.85 -8.11 -36.08
CA ILE A 180 -5.35 -8.02 -37.46
C ILE A 180 -6.73 -8.66 -37.47
N THR A 181 -7.74 -7.90 -37.81
CA THR A 181 -9.10 -8.43 -37.99
C THR A 181 -9.57 -8.17 -39.40
N TYR A 182 -10.16 -9.20 -40.02
CA TYR A 182 -10.76 -9.07 -41.32
C TYR A 182 -12.15 -9.69 -41.33
N SER A 183 -13.16 -8.90 -41.71
CA SER A 183 -14.55 -9.31 -41.77
C SER A 183 -15.10 -9.05 -43.18
N LYS A 184 -15.70 -10.07 -43.79
CA LYS A 184 -16.28 -9.96 -45.12
C LYS A 184 -17.53 -10.84 -45.27
N SER A 185 -18.58 -10.25 -45.87
CA SER A 185 -19.80 -10.97 -46.26
C SER A 185 -19.79 -11.23 -47.78
N ILE A 186 -20.01 -12.47 -48.16
CA ILE A 186 -20.11 -12.91 -49.56
C ILE A 186 -21.40 -13.70 -49.72
N GLY A 187 -22.41 -13.10 -50.31
CA GLY A 187 -23.75 -13.68 -50.39
C GLY A 187 -24.37 -13.90 -49.01
N ASN A 188 -24.68 -15.15 -48.67
CA ASN A 188 -25.24 -15.54 -47.36
C ASN A 188 -24.17 -15.97 -46.35
N HIS A 189 -22.86 -15.88 -46.69
CA HIS A 189 -21.76 -16.29 -45.85
C HIS A 189 -21.05 -15.07 -45.26
N ASN A 190 -20.75 -15.16 -43.96
CA ASN A 190 -19.96 -14.17 -43.23
C ASN A 190 -18.68 -14.81 -42.78
N PHE A 191 -17.56 -14.14 -43.04
CA PHE A 191 -16.22 -14.59 -42.62
C PHE A 191 -15.61 -13.57 -41.70
N ASP A 192 -15.16 -14.04 -40.55
CA ASP A 192 -14.38 -13.25 -39.57
C ASP A 192 -13.08 -13.94 -39.26
N VAL A 193 -11.96 -13.25 -39.47
CA VAL A 193 -10.62 -13.72 -39.15
C VAL A 193 -9.98 -12.74 -38.15
N LEU A 194 -9.37 -13.29 -37.14
CA LEU A 194 -8.56 -12.54 -36.17
C LEU A 194 -7.20 -13.21 -36.04
N LEU A 195 -6.13 -12.44 -36.17
CA LEU A 195 -4.76 -12.81 -35.81
C LEU A 195 -4.26 -11.82 -34.78
N GLY A 196 -3.61 -12.33 -33.74
CA GLY A 196 -3.10 -11.52 -32.64
C GLY A 196 -1.71 -11.92 -32.19
N HIS A 197 -0.96 -10.94 -31.79
CA HIS A 197 0.31 -11.08 -31.07
C HIS A 197 0.25 -10.24 -29.80
N GLU A 198 0.66 -10.81 -28.68
CA GLU A 198 0.72 -10.12 -27.39
C GLU A 198 2.09 -10.30 -26.75
N ASN A 199 2.64 -9.19 -26.26
CA ASN A 199 3.81 -9.16 -25.42
C ASN A 199 3.44 -8.58 -24.06
N TYR A 200 3.72 -9.32 -22.99
CA TYR A 200 3.47 -8.95 -21.61
C TYR A 200 4.79 -8.87 -20.84
N SER A 201 4.98 -7.80 -20.07
CA SER A 201 6.13 -7.60 -19.19
C SER A 201 5.67 -7.18 -17.80
N TYR A 202 6.20 -7.86 -16.80
CA TYR A 202 5.98 -7.59 -15.39
C TYR A 202 7.33 -7.38 -14.71
N LYS A 203 7.46 -6.32 -13.91
CA LYS A 203 8.60 -6.05 -13.04
C LYS A 203 8.12 -5.67 -11.65
N TYR A 204 8.62 -6.36 -10.65
CA TYR A 204 8.38 -6.07 -9.25
C TYR A 204 9.70 -5.77 -8.56
N GLU A 205 9.79 -4.59 -7.94
CA GLU A 205 10.94 -4.15 -7.16
C GLU A 205 10.52 -4.03 -5.69
N TYR A 206 11.33 -4.57 -4.82
CA TYR A 206 11.12 -4.56 -3.37
C TYR A 206 12.34 -4.00 -2.68
N LEU A 207 12.12 -3.10 -1.73
CA LEU A 207 13.11 -2.57 -0.81
C LEU A 207 12.51 -2.51 0.59
N TYR A 208 13.20 -3.04 1.57
CA TYR A 208 12.82 -3.03 2.97
C TYR A 208 14.03 -2.72 3.84
N GLY A 209 13.82 -1.88 4.85
CA GLY A 209 14.79 -1.63 5.90
C GLY A 209 14.12 -1.53 7.26
N MET A 210 14.81 -1.99 8.31
CA MET A 210 14.44 -1.81 9.70
C MET A 210 15.66 -1.41 10.51
N LYS A 211 15.50 -0.31 11.26
CA LYS A 211 16.51 0.16 12.22
C LYS A 211 15.89 0.35 13.59
N THR A 212 16.71 0.21 14.61
CA THR A 212 16.34 0.38 16.02
C THR A 212 17.28 1.36 16.71
N GLN A 213 16.93 1.76 17.91
CA GLN A 213 17.63 2.71 18.75
C GLN A 213 17.59 4.12 18.15
N GLU A 214 16.49 4.82 18.41
CA GLU A 214 16.36 6.23 18.02
C GLU A 214 17.29 7.14 18.84
N THR A 215 17.80 8.19 18.22
CA THR A 215 18.68 9.17 18.85
C THR A 215 17.88 10.38 19.34
N VAL A 216 16.92 10.84 18.56
CA VAL A 216 16.09 12.00 18.86
C VAL A 216 14.63 11.64 18.60
N SER A 217 13.75 11.84 19.60
CA SER A 217 12.32 11.58 19.47
C SER A 217 11.67 12.53 18.45
N GLY A 218 10.72 11.99 17.68
CA GLY A 218 9.97 12.76 16.68
C GLY A 218 10.61 12.86 15.30
N MET A 219 11.78 12.24 15.07
CA MET A 219 12.47 12.18 13.78
C MET A 219 12.37 10.78 13.16
N TYR A 220 11.42 10.56 12.27
CA TYR A 220 11.09 9.24 11.70
C TYR A 220 11.82 8.96 10.38
N GLU A 221 13.15 9.14 10.38
CA GLU A 221 14.04 8.85 9.26
C GLU A 221 15.18 7.91 9.68
N PHE A 222 15.63 7.03 8.79
CA PHE A 222 16.69 6.06 9.09
C PHE A 222 17.99 6.67 9.61
N GLY A 223 18.29 7.92 9.26
CA GLY A 223 19.46 8.65 9.79
C GLY A 223 19.42 8.85 11.30
N ASN A 224 18.23 8.84 11.90
CA ASN A 224 18.03 9.03 13.34
C ASN A 224 18.15 7.73 14.15
N PHE A 225 18.32 6.56 13.50
CA PHE A 225 18.40 5.26 14.17
C PHE A 225 19.80 4.67 14.02
N VAL A 226 20.35 4.17 15.13
CA VAL A 226 21.74 3.70 15.19
C VAL A 226 21.90 2.31 14.58
N ASN A 227 21.10 1.33 15.04
CA ASN A 227 21.32 -0.07 14.73
C ASN A 227 20.50 -0.52 13.51
N ILE A 228 21.15 -1.18 12.55
CA ILE A 228 20.48 -1.87 11.46
C ILE A 228 20.01 -3.23 11.96
N SER A 229 18.68 -3.45 11.95
CA SER A 229 18.07 -4.71 12.35
C SER A 229 17.79 -5.61 11.15
N SER A 230 17.35 -5.05 10.03
CA SER A 230 17.09 -5.79 8.79
C SER A 230 17.25 -4.90 7.58
N LEU A 231 17.78 -5.45 6.50
CA LEU A 231 17.84 -4.80 5.19
C LEU A 231 17.64 -5.88 4.12
N SER A 232 16.73 -5.64 3.17
CA SER A 232 16.44 -6.57 2.08
C SER A 232 16.01 -5.83 0.83
N SER A 233 16.47 -6.30 -0.33
CA SER A 233 15.97 -5.84 -1.61
C SER A 233 16.04 -6.95 -2.66
N TYR A 234 15.09 -6.95 -3.58
CA TYR A 234 15.12 -7.84 -4.74
C TYR A 234 14.26 -7.31 -5.88
N THR A 235 14.49 -7.84 -7.05
CA THR A 235 13.70 -7.55 -8.25
C THR A 235 13.26 -8.86 -8.89
N ASN A 236 11.96 -8.98 -9.13
CA ASN A 236 11.39 -10.07 -9.90
C ASN A 236 10.92 -9.55 -11.26
N THR A 237 11.25 -10.28 -12.31
CA THR A 237 10.80 -9.96 -13.67
C THR A 237 10.15 -11.18 -14.29
N TYR A 238 9.09 -10.93 -15.05
CA TYR A 238 8.40 -11.96 -15.81
C TYR A 238 8.00 -11.41 -17.18
N LYS A 239 8.25 -12.14 -18.23
CA LYS A 239 7.86 -11.78 -19.60
C LYS A 239 7.14 -12.93 -20.26
N LYS A 240 6.13 -12.61 -21.05
CA LYS A 240 5.36 -13.57 -21.83
C LYS A 240 5.10 -13.01 -23.21
N GLU A 241 5.18 -13.85 -24.20
CA GLU A 241 4.84 -13.55 -25.59
C GLU A 241 3.91 -14.65 -26.13
N GLY A 242 2.93 -14.28 -26.89
CA GLY A 242 1.94 -15.21 -27.42
C GLY A 242 1.37 -14.77 -28.76
N TYR A 243 1.08 -15.76 -29.60
CA TYR A 243 0.39 -15.62 -30.88
C TYR A 243 -0.92 -16.38 -30.81
N PHE A 244 -1.97 -15.81 -31.34
CA PHE A 244 -3.30 -16.43 -31.34
C PHE A 244 -4.10 -16.06 -32.59
N GLY A 245 -5.07 -16.89 -32.94
CA GLY A 245 -5.93 -16.64 -34.07
C GLY A 245 -7.30 -17.28 -33.91
N ARG A 246 -8.27 -16.73 -34.64
CA ARG A 246 -9.63 -17.25 -34.71
C ARG A 246 -10.17 -17.06 -36.13
N ILE A 247 -10.91 -18.01 -36.63
CA ILE A 247 -11.65 -17.98 -37.89
C ILE A 247 -13.08 -18.42 -37.58
N ASN A 248 -14.05 -17.67 -38.03
CA ASN A 248 -15.48 -17.96 -37.97
C ASN A 248 -16.09 -17.93 -39.33
#